data_d8d9c43599e3c1b917acd5e9e8b44158
#
_entry.id   d8d9c43599e3c1b917acd5e9e8b44158
#
_cell.length_a   1.000
_cell.length_b   1.000
_cell.length_c   1.000
_cell.angle_alpha   90.00
_cell.angle_beta   90.00
_cell.angle_gamma   90.00
#
_symmetry.space_group_name_H-M   'P 1'
#
loop_
_entity.id
_entity.type
_entity.pdbx_description
1 polymer ?
#
loop_
_entity_poly.entity_id
_entity_poly.type
_entity_poly.pdbx_seq_one_letter_code
_entity_poly.pdbx_strand_id
1 'polypeptide(L)'
;MPTTAGNKSTLTFNELISGGRTYLMGCAMIAIMLFHEYFIPQYPIAHFFRLYGHWGVELFLLLSGFGIVHSLKKNSTKQYYINRAKRLIPTCILAGLCKLLLDRLGFIEIKTQNVLMLVTNLYLWFIYAIVVYYTIAPLIYHFLKRYSVATLCVICVLSVLCRLIPLEAHPDYLISKLGWINARLPIFVFGMYIAVKPLKYSVRSIFWMGLPFLLLSMALIILRKLGHYWNLPFEYLLLLPASLTMCILGHLFYRLLAWIKCAQVLNFFGKYSLELYLWHEFIYWNIDEHIFFKDLSMPVKFVLGVAVSLLFAYLTRLAIDYLMKRSPIGR
;
A
#
# COMPACT_ATOMS: atom_id res chain seq x y z
N MET A 1 -5.36 -32.06 -42.20
CA MET A 1 -5.63 -30.98 -41.23
C MET A 1 -5.08 -31.41 -39.88
N PRO A 2 -4.02 -30.84 -39.36
CA PRO A 2 -3.61 -31.08 -37.98
C PRO A 2 -4.15 -29.93 -37.15
N THR A 3 -5.08 -30.24 -36.24
CA THR A 3 -5.57 -29.38 -35.18
C THR A 3 -4.47 -29.22 -34.14
N THR A 4 -3.70 -28.15 -34.20
CA THR A 4 -2.84 -27.72 -33.10
C THR A 4 -3.74 -27.21 -31.97
N ALA A 5 -4.10 -28.10 -31.05
CA ALA A 5 -4.62 -27.73 -29.76
C ALA A 5 -3.53 -26.92 -29.03
N GLY A 6 -3.60 -25.60 -29.14
CA GLY A 6 -2.70 -24.70 -28.47
C GLY A 6 -2.76 -24.96 -26.97
N ASN A 7 -1.62 -25.40 -26.45
CA ASN A 7 -1.35 -25.54 -25.02
C ASN A 7 -1.69 -24.21 -24.35
N LYS A 8 -2.82 -24.09 -23.64
CA LYS A 8 -3.17 -22.92 -22.83
C LYS A 8 -2.08 -22.81 -21.78
N SER A 9 -1.08 -21.97 -22.05
CA SER A 9 -0.02 -21.66 -21.08
C SER A 9 -0.71 -21.19 -19.78
N THR A 10 -0.53 -21.98 -18.74
CA THR A 10 -1.06 -21.63 -17.41
C THR A 10 -0.40 -20.34 -16.97
N LEU A 11 -1.22 -19.31 -16.71
CA LEU A 11 -0.77 -18.00 -16.24
C LEU A 11 0.16 -18.18 -15.02
N THR A 12 1.38 -17.70 -15.11
CA THR A 12 2.31 -17.72 -13.98
C THR A 12 1.99 -16.59 -12.99
N PHE A 13 2.36 -16.77 -11.72
CA PHE A 13 2.13 -15.76 -10.70
C PHE A 13 2.87 -14.45 -11.00
N ASN A 14 4.08 -14.54 -11.55
CA ASN A 14 4.85 -13.36 -11.95
C ASN A 14 4.20 -12.60 -13.11
N GLU A 15 3.60 -13.29 -14.07
CA GLU A 15 2.82 -12.68 -15.15
C GLU A 15 1.56 -12.00 -14.59
N LEU A 16 0.86 -12.65 -13.63
CA LEU A 16 -0.28 -12.08 -12.94
C LEU A 16 0.09 -10.75 -12.26
N ILE A 17 1.18 -10.71 -11.50
CA ILE A 17 1.61 -9.45 -10.83
C ILE A 17 2.09 -8.43 -11.88
N SER A 18 2.92 -8.83 -12.85
CA SER A 18 3.48 -7.91 -13.84
C SER A 18 2.40 -7.25 -14.69
N GLY A 19 1.43 -8.04 -15.19
CA GLY A 19 0.31 -7.55 -15.99
C GLY A 19 -0.77 -6.87 -15.15
N GLY A 20 -0.88 -7.24 -13.87
CA GLY A 20 -1.95 -6.82 -12.97
C GLY A 20 -1.61 -5.73 -11.97
N ARG A 21 -0.36 -5.28 -11.93
CA ARG A 21 0.14 -4.41 -10.85
C ARG A 21 -0.75 -3.18 -10.62
N THR A 22 -1.23 -2.54 -11.68
CA THR A 22 -2.03 -1.31 -11.56
C THR A 22 -3.38 -1.59 -10.90
N TYR A 23 -4.14 -2.57 -11.37
CA TYR A 23 -5.43 -2.88 -10.74
C TYR A 23 -5.28 -3.51 -9.35
N LEU A 24 -4.21 -4.28 -9.08
CA LEU A 24 -3.92 -4.79 -7.74
C LEU A 24 -3.61 -3.64 -6.76
N MET A 25 -2.87 -2.62 -7.19
CA MET A 25 -2.70 -1.39 -6.41
C MET A 25 -4.03 -0.66 -6.19
N GLY A 26 -4.93 -0.71 -7.16
CA GLY A 26 -6.29 -0.17 -7.03
C GLY A 26 -7.11 -0.92 -5.98
N CYS A 27 -7.09 -2.24 -6.00
CA CYS A 27 -7.73 -3.07 -4.96
C CYS A 27 -7.18 -2.72 -3.57
N ALA A 28 -5.85 -2.61 -3.45
CA ALA A 28 -5.18 -2.24 -2.21
C ALA A 28 -5.61 -0.85 -1.72
N MET A 29 -5.69 0.14 -2.61
CA MET A 29 -6.10 1.50 -2.26
C MET A 29 -7.55 1.57 -1.81
N ILE A 30 -8.47 0.90 -2.52
CA ILE A 30 -9.87 0.82 -2.10
C ILE A 30 -9.99 0.17 -0.72
N ALA A 31 -9.27 -0.93 -0.46
CA ALA A 31 -9.28 -1.57 0.85
C ALA A 31 -8.78 -0.63 1.96
N ILE A 32 -7.72 0.15 1.71
CA ILE A 32 -7.18 1.14 2.66
C ILE A 32 -8.18 2.26 2.90
N MET A 33 -8.81 2.79 1.85
CA MET A 33 -9.82 3.84 2.00
C MET A 33 -11.03 3.36 2.80
N LEU A 34 -11.49 2.13 2.57
CA LEU A 34 -12.57 1.52 3.34
C LEU A 34 -12.15 1.16 4.78
N PHE A 35 -10.87 0.93 5.04
CA PHE A 35 -10.35 0.72 6.40
C PHE A 35 -10.42 2.01 7.24
N HIS A 36 -10.11 3.16 6.64
CA HIS A 36 -10.14 4.47 7.30
C HIS A 36 -11.52 5.16 7.23
N GLU A 37 -12.52 4.48 6.66
CA GLU A 37 -13.88 4.98 6.58
C GLU A 37 -14.56 4.88 7.95
N TYR A 38 -15.21 5.98 8.41
CA TYR A 38 -15.89 6.08 9.71
C TYR A 38 -17.41 6.20 9.59
N PHE A 39 -17.94 6.41 8.39
CA PHE A 39 -19.30 6.90 8.19
C PHE A 39 -20.37 5.80 8.10
N ILE A 40 -20.01 4.58 7.68
CA ILE A 40 -20.97 3.50 7.43
C ILE A 40 -20.62 2.18 8.15
N PRO A 41 -20.19 2.19 9.44
CA PRO A 41 -19.71 0.99 10.14
C PRO A 41 -20.78 -0.07 10.33
N GLN A 42 -22.08 0.29 10.27
CA GLN A 42 -23.23 -0.60 10.43
C GLN A 42 -23.42 -1.55 9.26
N TYR A 43 -22.86 -1.25 8.08
CA TYR A 43 -22.98 -2.14 6.92
C TYR A 43 -21.96 -3.28 6.99
N PRO A 44 -22.38 -4.56 6.75
CA PRO A 44 -21.47 -5.71 6.90
C PRO A 44 -20.18 -5.63 6.07
N ILE A 45 -20.27 -5.09 4.84
CA ILE A 45 -19.12 -4.94 3.95
C ILE A 45 -18.15 -3.88 4.51
N ALA A 46 -18.65 -2.73 4.97
CA ALA A 46 -17.82 -1.70 5.58
C ALA A 46 -17.18 -2.22 6.88
N HIS A 47 -17.93 -2.94 7.69
CA HIS A 47 -17.40 -3.58 8.90
C HIS A 47 -16.28 -4.57 8.59
N PHE A 48 -16.44 -5.40 7.55
CA PHE A 48 -15.38 -6.29 7.08
C PHE A 48 -14.10 -5.52 6.73
N PHE A 49 -14.19 -4.44 5.94
CA PHE A 49 -13.01 -3.65 5.59
C PHE A 49 -12.41 -2.88 6.77
N ARG A 50 -13.19 -2.45 7.75
CA ARG A 50 -12.68 -1.89 9.01
C ARG A 50 -11.88 -2.91 9.84
N LEU A 51 -12.12 -4.20 9.67
CA LEU A 51 -11.32 -5.24 10.32
C LEU A 51 -10.05 -5.55 9.52
N TYR A 52 -10.18 -5.70 8.20
CA TYR A 52 -9.17 -6.32 7.35
C TYR A 52 -8.59 -5.40 6.28
N GLY A 53 -9.17 -4.22 6.03
CA GLY A 53 -8.76 -3.34 4.93
C GLY A 53 -7.32 -2.83 5.05
N HIS A 54 -6.75 -2.80 6.27
CA HIS A 54 -5.33 -2.50 6.48
C HIS A 54 -4.39 -3.46 5.72
N TRP A 55 -4.84 -4.68 5.36
CA TRP A 55 -4.06 -5.58 4.49
C TRP A 55 -3.82 -5.03 3.09
N GLY A 56 -4.56 -4.00 2.67
CA GLY A 56 -4.22 -3.23 1.47
C GLY A 56 -2.81 -2.66 1.51
N VAL A 57 -2.31 -2.27 2.70
CA VAL A 57 -0.92 -1.80 2.88
C VAL A 57 0.07 -2.93 2.61
N GLU A 58 -0.22 -4.13 3.08
CA GLU A 58 0.63 -5.31 2.86
C GLU A 58 0.72 -5.65 1.38
N LEU A 59 -0.42 -5.58 0.68
CA LEU A 59 -0.45 -5.77 -0.77
C LEU A 59 0.34 -4.66 -1.50
N PHE A 60 0.23 -3.40 -1.06
CA PHE A 60 1.05 -2.31 -1.59
C PHE A 60 2.54 -2.55 -1.42
N LEU A 61 2.96 -3.02 -0.24
CA LEU A 61 4.37 -3.27 0.05
C LEU A 61 4.92 -4.41 -0.79
N LEU A 62 4.18 -5.51 -0.94
CA LEU A 62 4.54 -6.61 -1.83
C LEU A 62 4.74 -6.12 -3.27
N LEU A 63 3.74 -5.40 -3.81
CA LEU A 63 3.76 -4.88 -5.19
C LEU A 63 4.84 -3.81 -5.39
N SER A 64 5.16 -3.04 -4.35
CA SER A 64 6.25 -2.06 -4.37
C SER A 64 7.61 -2.75 -4.42
N GLY A 65 7.85 -3.73 -3.54
CA GLY A 65 9.07 -4.54 -3.56
C GLY A 65 9.29 -5.24 -4.90
N PHE A 66 8.23 -5.86 -5.45
CA PHE A 66 8.27 -6.47 -6.77
C PHE A 66 8.66 -5.47 -7.87
N GLY A 67 8.01 -4.30 -7.89
CA GLY A 67 8.27 -3.27 -8.90
C GLY A 67 9.65 -2.63 -8.79
N ILE A 68 10.22 -2.55 -7.57
CA ILE A 68 11.57 -1.99 -7.35
C ILE A 68 12.65 -2.84 -7.99
N VAL A 69 12.55 -4.17 -7.93
CA VAL A 69 13.51 -5.06 -8.58
C VAL A 69 13.56 -4.80 -10.10
N HIS A 70 12.41 -4.63 -10.73
CA HIS A 70 12.37 -4.29 -12.17
C HIS A 70 13.01 -2.92 -12.45
N SER A 71 12.86 -1.94 -11.55
CA SER A 71 13.53 -0.65 -11.68
C SER A 71 15.04 -0.76 -11.51
N LEU A 72 15.51 -1.54 -10.53
CA LEU A 72 16.94 -1.76 -10.27
C LEU A 72 17.63 -2.62 -11.35
N LYS A 73 16.87 -3.49 -12.05
CA LYS A 73 17.38 -4.22 -13.22
C LYS A 73 17.61 -3.31 -14.44
N LYS A 74 16.82 -2.23 -14.57
CA LYS A 74 16.84 -1.35 -15.75
C LYS A 74 17.71 -0.11 -15.58
N ASN A 75 18.01 0.31 -14.34
CA ASN A 75 18.66 1.58 -14.06
C ASN A 75 19.88 1.38 -13.16
N SER A 76 20.85 2.29 -13.24
CA SER A 76 21.89 2.41 -12.22
C SER A 76 21.28 2.78 -10.87
N THR A 77 22.00 2.51 -9.79
CA THR A 77 21.54 2.86 -8.42
C THR A 77 21.26 4.37 -8.29
N LYS A 78 22.08 5.22 -8.88
CA LYS A 78 21.87 6.68 -8.91
C LYS A 78 20.55 7.03 -9.62
N GLN A 79 20.33 6.48 -10.82
CA GLN A 79 19.12 6.74 -11.59
C GLN A 79 17.88 6.18 -10.90
N TYR A 80 17.98 5.04 -10.21
CA TYR A 80 16.92 4.50 -9.36
C TYR A 80 16.49 5.51 -8.29
N TYR A 81 17.43 6.06 -7.51
CA TYR A 81 17.11 7.05 -6.48
C TYR A 81 16.49 8.32 -7.08
N ILE A 82 17.03 8.82 -8.16
CA ILE A 82 16.48 9.99 -8.87
C ILE A 82 15.02 9.72 -9.28
N ASN A 83 14.72 8.55 -9.85
CA ASN A 83 13.39 8.21 -10.30
C ASN A 83 12.39 8.08 -9.10
N ARG A 84 12.85 7.54 -7.95
CA ARG A 84 12.02 7.47 -6.74
C ARG A 84 11.79 8.85 -6.13
N ALA A 85 12.83 9.67 -6.03
CA ALA A 85 12.74 11.04 -5.54
C ALA A 85 11.80 11.90 -6.40
N LYS A 86 11.94 11.85 -7.73
CA LYS A 86 11.06 12.56 -8.67
C LYS A 86 9.58 12.18 -8.51
N ARG A 87 9.28 10.93 -8.15
CA ARG A 87 7.89 10.48 -7.98
C ARG A 87 7.32 10.85 -6.61
N LEU A 88 8.13 10.76 -5.55
CA LEU A 88 7.66 10.87 -4.17
C LEU A 88 7.72 12.32 -3.66
N ILE A 89 8.89 12.96 -3.77
CA ILE A 89 9.16 14.25 -3.10
C ILE A 89 8.23 15.35 -3.58
N PRO A 90 8.08 15.64 -4.90
CA PRO A 90 7.21 16.72 -5.35
C PRO A 90 5.75 16.48 -4.98
N THR A 91 5.30 15.21 -5.05
CA THR A 91 3.91 14.83 -4.71
C THR A 91 3.63 15.06 -3.22
N CYS A 92 4.55 14.64 -2.34
CA CYS A 92 4.40 14.88 -0.90
C CYS A 92 4.43 16.37 -0.54
N ILE A 93 5.39 17.13 -1.09
CA ILE A 93 5.51 18.56 -0.83
C ILE A 93 4.25 19.30 -1.31
N LEU A 94 3.79 19.05 -2.52
CA LEU A 94 2.60 19.71 -3.06
C LEU A 94 1.36 19.41 -2.20
N ALA A 95 1.13 18.14 -1.87
CA ALA A 95 0.00 17.77 -1.01
C ALA A 95 0.09 18.43 0.37
N GLY A 96 1.28 18.46 0.98
CA GLY A 96 1.50 19.11 2.28
C GLY A 96 1.28 20.62 2.25
N LEU A 97 1.78 21.31 1.23
CA LEU A 97 1.56 22.75 1.04
C LEU A 97 0.07 23.06 0.80
N CYS A 98 -0.63 22.25 0.01
CA CYS A 98 -2.07 22.40 -0.19
C CYS A 98 -2.85 22.22 1.12
N LYS A 99 -2.48 21.24 1.96
CA LYS A 99 -3.10 21.06 3.28
C LYS A 99 -2.88 22.27 4.17
N LEU A 100 -1.65 22.82 4.21
CA LEU A 100 -1.37 24.07 4.95
C LEU A 100 -2.20 25.25 4.45
N LEU A 101 -2.35 25.39 3.14
CA LEU A 101 -3.16 26.46 2.56
C LEU A 101 -4.63 26.31 2.96
N LEU A 102 -5.19 25.11 2.87
CA LEU A 102 -6.58 24.84 3.25
C LEU A 102 -6.85 25.12 4.74
N ASP A 103 -5.89 24.78 5.59
CA ASP A 103 -5.94 25.12 7.04
C ASP A 103 -5.94 26.65 7.27
N ARG A 104 -5.03 27.37 6.61
CA ARG A 104 -4.97 28.83 6.70
C ARG A 104 -6.22 29.54 6.18
N LEU A 105 -6.92 28.93 5.22
CA LEU A 105 -8.18 29.44 4.69
C LEU A 105 -9.40 29.02 5.54
N GLY A 106 -9.22 28.25 6.60
CA GLY A 106 -10.28 27.80 7.50
C GLY A 106 -11.19 26.69 6.94
N PHE A 107 -10.78 26.03 5.84
CA PHE A 107 -11.54 24.91 5.28
C PHE A 107 -11.32 23.59 5.99
N ILE A 108 -10.22 23.48 6.73
CA ILE A 108 -9.81 22.27 7.44
C ILE A 108 -9.07 22.63 8.71
N GLU A 109 -8.92 21.67 9.61
CA GLU A 109 -8.12 21.81 10.82
C GLU A 109 -6.94 20.82 10.81
N ILE A 110 -5.74 21.33 11.10
CA ILE A 110 -4.52 20.53 11.18
C ILE A 110 -4.11 20.37 12.65
N LYS A 111 -4.18 19.15 13.18
CA LYS A 111 -3.77 18.85 14.56
C LYS A 111 -2.25 18.77 14.76
N THR A 112 -1.46 18.58 13.69
CA THR A 112 0.00 18.48 13.83
C THR A 112 0.67 19.84 13.86
N GLN A 113 1.47 20.11 14.89
CA GLN A 113 2.22 21.37 15.04
C GLN A 113 3.54 21.36 14.27
N ASN A 114 4.01 20.19 13.81
CA ASN A 114 5.27 20.08 13.07
C ASN A 114 5.06 20.31 11.57
N VAL A 115 5.30 21.55 11.14
CA VAL A 115 5.14 21.97 9.74
C VAL A 115 6.00 21.13 8.76
N LEU A 116 7.22 20.76 9.14
CA LEU A 116 8.08 19.94 8.30
C LEU A 116 7.49 18.55 8.10
N MET A 117 6.99 17.91 9.14
CA MET A 117 6.31 16.62 9.04
C MET A 117 5.05 16.71 8.19
N LEU A 118 4.30 17.80 8.29
CA LEU A 118 3.11 18.01 7.46
C LEU A 118 3.47 18.19 5.99
N VAL A 119 4.42 19.07 5.66
CA VAL A 119 4.82 19.35 4.28
C VAL A 119 5.44 18.11 3.62
N THR A 120 6.25 17.35 4.35
CA THR A 120 6.84 16.10 3.84
C THR A 120 5.88 14.91 3.88
N ASN A 121 4.73 15.05 4.55
CA ASN A 121 3.78 13.97 4.87
C ASN A 121 4.42 12.78 5.63
N LEU A 122 5.55 12.98 6.30
CA LEU A 122 6.21 11.95 7.11
C LEU A 122 5.44 11.58 8.39
N TYR A 123 4.43 12.36 8.77
CA TYR A 123 3.49 11.96 9.81
C TYR A 123 2.61 10.76 9.38
N LEU A 124 2.46 10.52 8.09
CA LEU A 124 1.87 9.30 7.56
C LEU A 124 2.92 8.19 7.60
N TRP A 125 2.78 7.27 8.54
CA TRP A 125 3.76 6.21 8.80
C TRP A 125 4.15 5.41 7.54
N PHE A 126 3.22 5.21 6.59
CA PHE A 126 3.50 4.48 5.36
C PHE A 126 4.42 5.26 4.41
N ILE A 127 4.29 6.58 4.33
CA ILE A 127 5.22 7.42 3.55
C ILE A 127 6.62 7.32 4.14
N TYR A 128 6.73 7.38 5.48
CA TYR A 128 8.00 7.16 6.16
C TYR A 128 8.57 5.75 5.86
N ALA A 129 7.73 4.71 5.95
CA ALA A 129 8.12 3.34 5.61
C ALA A 129 8.65 3.21 4.18
N ILE A 130 7.96 3.79 3.20
CA ILE A 130 8.38 3.75 1.79
C ILE A 130 9.72 4.47 1.59
N VAL A 131 9.97 5.60 2.24
CA VAL A 131 11.26 6.30 2.18
C VAL A 131 12.38 5.38 2.71
N VAL A 132 12.19 4.77 3.89
CA VAL A 132 13.15 3.82 4.48
C VAL A 132 13.40 2.64 3.54
N TYR A 133 12.35 1.98 3.07
CA TYR A 133 12.47 0.79 2.22
C TYR A 133 13.14 1.10 0.87
N TYR A 134 12.82 2.23 0.26
CA TYR A 134 13.44 2.61 -1.00
C TYR A 134 14.93 2.94 -0.83
N THR A 135 15.31 3.50 0.32
CA THR A 135 16.70 3.79 0.65
C THR A 135 17.54 2.51 0.77
N ILE A 136 17.01 1.49 1.46
CA ILE A 136 17.74 0.23 1.70
C ILE A 136 17.58 -0.80 0.56
N ALA A 137 16.62 -0.61 -0.35
CA ALA A 137 16.29 -1.58 -1.40
C ALA A 137 17.46 -1.98 -2.31
N PRO A 138 18.37 -1.09 -2.77
CA PRO A 138 19.52 -1.51 -3.57
C PRO A 138 20.46 -2.47 -2.84
N LEU A 139 20.67 -2.25 -1.53
CA LEU A 139 21.47 -3.13 -0.68
C LEU A 139 20.82 -4.51 -0.56
N ILE A 140 19.53 -4.54 -0.22
CA ILE A 140 18.76 -5.79 -0.13
C ILE A 140 18.75 -6.53 -1.48
N TYR A 141 18.60 -5.80 -2.60
CA TYR A 141 18.62 -6.40 -3.93
C TYR A 141 19.96 -7.05 -4.26
N HIS A 142 21.07 -6.43 -3.84
CA HIS A 142 22.41 -7.00 -3.99
C HIS A 142 22.51 -8.38 -3.33
N PHE A 143 22.07 -8.49 -2.06
CA PHE A 143 22.08 -9.75 -1.32
C PHE A 143 21.07 -10.77 -1.88
N LEU A 144 19.86 -10.34 -2.26
CA LEU A 144 18.85 -11.22 -2.84
C LEU A 144 19.31 -11.87 -4.15
N LYS A 145 20.10 -11.19 -4.98
CA LYS A 145 20.65 -11.78 -6.20
C LYS A 145 21.57 -12.95 -5.90
N ARG A 146 22.37 -12.87 -4.84
CA ARG A 146 23.39 -13.87 -4.49
C ARG A 146 22.86 -14.93 -3.53
N TYR A 147 22.10 -14.54 -2.52
CA TYR A 147 21.65 -15.39 -1.41
C TYR A 147 20.13 -15.21 -1.16
N SER A 148 19.31 -15.44 -2.18
CA SER A 148 17.90 -15.05 -2.19
C SER A 148 17.09 -15.55 -0.97
N VAL A 149 17.16 -16.86 -0.67
CA VAL A 149 16.42 -17.45 0.46
C VAL A 149 17.02 -17.01 1.79
N ALA A 150 18.34 -17.08 1.93
CA ALA A 150 19.02 -16.69 3.17
C ALA A 150 18.74 -15.22 3.52
N THR A 151 18.78 -14.32 2.53
CA THR A 151 18.45 -12.89 2.75
C THR A 151 17.02 -12.71 3.27
N LEU A 152 16.04 -13.40 2.68
CA LEU A 152 14.67 -13.34 3.15
C LEU A 152 14.54 -13.87 4.58
N CYS A 153 15.15 -15.03 4.88
CA CYS A 153 15.14 -15.62 6.21
C CYS A 153 15.79 -14.69 7.26
N VAL A 154 16.95 -14.13 6.95
CA VAL A 154 17.64 -13.18 7.86
C VAL A 154 16.75 -11.96 8.13
N ILE A 155 16.14 -11.38 7.12
CA ILE A 155 15.24 -10.24 7.30
C ILE A 155 14.02 -10.62 8.16
N CYS A 156 13.43 -11.81 7.96
CA CYS A 156 12.32 -12.30 8.79
C CYS A 156 12.76 -12.46 10.25
N VAL A 157 13.90 -13.09 10.50
CA VAL A 157 14.43 -13.29 11.87
C VAL A 157 14.73 -11.95 12.54
N LEU A 158 15.44 -11.04 11.85
CA LEU A 158 15.72 -9.71 12.38
C LEU A 158 14.45 -8.93 12.68
N SER A 159 13.43 -9.02 11.81
CA SER A 159 12.16 -8.36 12.04
C SER A 159 11.45 -8.88 13.29
N VAL A 160 11.46 -10.20 13.54
CA VAL A 160 10.91 -10.79 14.77
C VAL A 160 11.70 -10.35 16.00
N LEU A 161 13.03 -10.40 15.95
CA LEU A 161 13.88 -9.98 17.07
C LEU A 161 13.68 -8.49 17.42
N CYS A 162 13.61 -7.62 16.42
CA CYS A 162 13.35 -6.19 16.66
C CYS A 162 11.94 -5.92 17.23
N ARG A 163 10.96 -6.82 17.04
CA ARG A 163 9.63 -6.69 17.68
C ARG A 163 9.67 -6.94 19.21
N LEU A 164 10.72 -7.55 19.71
CA LEU A 164 10.94 -7.70 21.16
C LEU A 164 11.37 -6.38 21.82
N ILE A 165 11.81 -5.39 21.04
CA ILE A 165 12.14 -4.04 21.50
C ILE A 165 10.86 -3.21 21.51
N PRO A 166 10.44 -2.59 22.62
CA PRO A 166 9.17 -1.84 22.72
C PRO A 166 9.26 -0.45 22.08
N LEU A 167 9.68 -0.37 20.81
CA LEU A 167 9.84 0.89 20.07
C LEU A 167 8.54 1.69 19.98
N GLU A 168 7.39 1.01 19.95
CA GLU A 168 6.07 1.65 19.84
C GLU A 168 5.71 2.53 21.05
N ALA A 169 6.32 2.27 22.20
CA ALA A 169 6.15 3.08 23.41
C ALA A 169 7.09 4.30 23.47
N HIS A 170 7.97 4.49 22.48
CA HIS A 170 8.93 5.60 22.49
C HIS A 170 8.20 6.94 22.27
N PRO A 171 8.55 8.00 23.02
CA PRO A 171 7.89 9.31 22.94
C PRO A 171 8.10 10.01 21.58
N ASP A 172 9.24 9.80 20.91
CA ASP A 172 9.48 10.33 19.58
C ASP A 172 8.66 9.57 18.54
N TYR A 173 7.89 10.31 17.74
CA TYR A 173 6.97 9.75 16.75
C TYR A 173 7.69 8.89 15.71
N LEU A 174 8.80 9.35 15.16
CA LEU A 174 9.51 8.61 14.11
C LEU A 174 10.11 7.31 14.66
N ILE A 175 10.66 7.34 15.88
CA ILE A 175 11.19 6.15 16.54
C ILE A 175 10.06 5.16 16.83
N SER A 176 8.92 5.62 17.35
CA SER A 176 7.78 4.74 17.63
C SER A 176 7.26 4.03 16.38
N LYS A 177 7.31 4.68 15.21
CA LYS A 177 6.89 4.09 13.93
C LYS A 177 7.90 3.08 13.36
N LEU A 178 9.15 3.07 13.82
CA LEU A 178 10.14 2.06 13.39
C LEU A 178 9.69 0.63 13.71
N GLY A 179 8.97 0.41 14.81
CA GLY A 179 8.36 -0.89 15.13
C GLY A 179 7.41 -1.37 14.04
N TRP A 180 6.54 -0.49 13.56
CA TRP A 180 5.57 -0.78 12.48
C TRP A 180 6.25 -0.99 11.13
N ILE A 181 7.27 -0.19 10.83
CA ILE A 181 8.08 -0.29 9.62
C ILE A 181 8.84 -1.62 9.62
N ASN A 182 9.54 -1.93 10.72
CA ASN A 182 10.27 -3.17 10.83
C ASN A 182 9.37 -4.41 10.67
N ALA A 183 8.20 -4.43 11.30
CA ALA A 183 7.25 -5.54 11.22
C ALA A 183 6.81 -5.86 9.78
N ARG A 184 6.80 -4.87 8.89
CA ARG A 184 6.35 -5.00 7.49
C ARG A 184 7.49 -5.06 6.46
N LEU A 185 8.73 -4.88 6.88
CA LEU A 185 9.90 -5.04 6.00
C LEU A 185 9.94 -6.43 5.32
N PRO A 186 9.63 -7.55 6.00
CA PRO A 186 9.62 -8.86 5.37
C PRO A 186 8.71 -8.96 4.15
N ILE A 187 7.52 -8.36 4.16
CA ILE A 187 6.58 -8.45 3.04
C ILE A 187 7.06 -7.65 1.83
N PHE A 188 7.68 -6.48 2.06
CA PHE A 188 8.33 -5.71 1.00
C PHE A 188 9.48 -6.50 0.36
N VAL A 189 10.34 -7.12 1.20
CA VAL A 189 11.46 -7.96 0.74
C VAL A 189 10.97 -9.23 0.06
N PHE A 190 9.85 -9.79 0.50
CA PHE A 190 9.22 -10.93 -0.17
C PHE A 190 8.75 -10.58 -1.59
N GLY A 191 8.19 -9.38 -1.79
CA GLY A 191 7.89 -8.86 -3.12
C GLY A 191 9.14 -8.77 -4.00
N MET A 192 10.28 -8.29 -3.45
CA MET A 192 11.56 -8.29 -4.15
C MET A 192 12.05 -9.70 -4.45
N TYR A 193 11.92 -10.63 -3.50
CA TYR A 193 12.31 -12.04 -3.65
C TYR A 193 11.58 -12.69 -4.83
N ILE A 194 10.24 -12.53 -4.93
CA ILE A 194 9.43 -13.08 -6.02
C ILE A 194 9.89 -12.53 -7.38
N ALA A 195 10.29 -11.26 -7.46
CA ALA A 195 10.79 -10.66 -8.70
C ALA A 195 12.20 -11.13 -9.10
N VAL A 196 13.01 -11.58 -8.12
CA VAL A 196 14.34 -12.18 -8.34
C VAL A 196 14.22 -13.67 -8.66
N LYS A 197 13.38 -14.39 -7.93
CA LYS A 197 13.13 -15.84 -8.05
C LYS A 197 11.65 -16.06 -8.38
N PRO A 198 11.29 -16.12 -9.66
CA PRO A 198 9.91 -16.37 -10.07
C PRO A 198 9.35 -17.66 -9.47
N LEU A 199 8.14 -17.57 -8.95
CA LEU A 199 7.43 -18.72 -8.41
C LEU A 199 6.99 -19.64 -9.56
N LYS A 200 7.47 -20.88 -9.55
CA LYS A 200 7.18 -21.90 -10.59
C LYS A 200 5.83 -22.62 -10.41
N TYR A 201 5.16 -22.35 -9.28
CA TYR A 201 3.88 -22.99 -8.97
C TYR A 201 2.73 -22.38 -9.76
N SER A 202 1.70 -23.19 -10.02
CA SER A 202 0.46 -22.72 -10.64
C SER A 202 -0.26 -21.73 -9.71
N VAL A 203 -1.04 -20.81 -10.29
CA VAL A 203 -1.87 -19.87 -9.51
C VAL A 203 -2.78 -20.61 -8.53
N ARG A 204 -3.34 -21.77 -8.94
CA ARG A 204 -4.17 -22.62 -8.07
C ARG A 204 -3.39 -23.16 -6.86
N SER A 205 -2.16 -23.65 -7.08
CA SER A 205 -1.32 -24.16 -5.97
C SER A 205 -0.96 -23.06 -5.01
N ILE A 206 -0.57 -21.87 -5.52
CA ILE A 206 -0.24 -20.69 -4.70
C ILE A 206 -1.46 -20.25 -3.87
N PHE A 207 -2.66 -20.26 -4.45
CA PHE A 207 -3.89 -19.94 -3.72
C PHE A 207 -4.08 -20.86 -2.52
N TRP A 208 -4.03 -22.19 -2.75
CA TRP A 208 -4.23 -23.16 -1.67
C TRP A 208 -3.11 -23.15 -0.63
N MET A 209 -1.89 -22.78 -1.00
CA MET A 209 -0.78 -22.61 -0.05
C MET A 209 -0.95 -21.35 0.81
N GLY A 210 -1.46 -20.26 0.27
CA GLY A 210 -1.63 -18.99 1.00
C GLY A 210 -2.93 -18.90 1.79
N LEU A 211 -3.98 -19.63 1.39
CA LEU A 211 -5.31 -19.56 2.02
C LEU A 211 -5.30 -19.85 3.53
N PRO A 212 -4.62 -20.90 4.04
CA PRO A 212 -4.56 -21.18 5.47
C PRO A 212 -3.97 -20.00 6.27
N PHE A 213 -2.95 -19.33 5.75
CA PHE A 213 -2.31 -18.18 6.38
C PHE A 213 -3.23 -16.95 6.37
N LEU A 214 -4.00 -16.77 5.28
CA LEU A 214 -5.02 -15.73 5.22
C LEU A 214 -6.09 -15.95 6.29
N LEU A 215 -6.63 -17.16 6.38
CA LEU A 215 -7.65 -17.51 7.39
C LEU A 215 -7.11 -17.41 8.82
N LEU A 216 -5.87 -17.83 9.07
CA LEU A 216 -5.23 -17.71 10.37
C LEU A 216 -5.04 -16.24 10.76
N SER A 217 -4.58 -15.39 9.81
CA SER A 217 -4.47 -13.95 10.06
C SER A 217 -5.83 -13.31 10.37
N MET A 218 -6.90 -13.74 9.70
CA MET A 218 -8.27 -13.30 10.00
C MET A 218 -8.68 -13.71 11.43
N ALA A 219 -8.45 -14.97 11.78
CA ALA A 219 -8.79 -15.49 13.11
C ALA A 219 -8.06 -14.73 14.23
N LEU A 220 -6.76 -14.43 14.07
CA LEU A 220 -5.97 -13.64 15.03
C LEU A 220 -6.54 -12.23 15.21
N ILE A 221 -6.96 -11.57 14.13
CA ILE A 221 -7.59 -10.24 14.23
C ILE A 221 -8.92 -10.31 14.98
N ILE A 222 -9.75 -11.32 14.71
CA ILE A 222 -11.02 -11.53 15.43
C ILE A 222 -10.74 -11.75 16.92
N LEU A 223 -9.81 -12.64 17.27
CA LEU A 223 -9.46 -12.93 18.66
C LEU A 223 -8.99 -11.68 19.40
N ARG A 224 -8.18 -10.83 18.76
CA ARG A 224 -7.79 -9.52 19.34
C ARG A 224 -8.98 -8.62 19.59
N LYS A 225 -9.89 -8.51 18.65
CA LYS A 225 -11.09 -7.69 18.78
C LYS A 225 -12.02 -8.21 19.90
N LEU A 226 -11.98 -9.52 20.20
CA LEU A 226 -12.68 -10.14 21.31
C LEU A 226 -11.95 -10.00 22.66
N GLY A 227 -10.84 -9.26 22.72
CA GLY A 227 -10.11 -9.01 23.97
C GLY A 227 -9.02 -10.03 24.29
N HIS A 228 -8.76 -11.00 23.42
CA HIS A 228 -7.65 -11.94 23.54
C HIS A 228 -6.36 -11.32 22.96
N TYR A 229 -5.63 -10.58 23.79
CA TYR A 229 -4.40 -9.89 23.39
C TYR A 229 -3.21 -10.84 23.33
N TRP A 230 -2.97 -11.42 22.16
CA TRP A 230 -1.75 -12.15 21.89
C TRP A 230 -0.87 -11.31 20.93
N ASN A 231 0.09 -10.61 21.49
CA ASN A 231 1.12 -9.90 20.67
C ASN A 231 2.17 -10.92 20.23
N LEU A 232 1.85 -11.66 19.20
CA LEU A 232 2.81 -12.59 18.61
C LEU A 232 3.82 -11.81 17.75
N PRO A 233 5.12 -11.83 18.09
CA PRO A 233 6.13 -11.05 17.36
C PRO A 233 6.26 -11.45 15.88
N PHE A 234 5.82 -12.67 15.53
CA PHE A 234 5.89 -13.22 14.17
C PHE A 234 4.58 -13.10 13.38
N GLU A 235 3.52 -12.52 13.93
CA GLU A 235 2.19 -12.50 13.26
C GLU A 235 2.21 -11.88 11.87
N TYR A 236 3.03 -10.83 11.65
CA TYR A 236 3.17 -10.21 10.34
C TYR A 236 3.83 -11.11 9.31
N LEU A 237 4.57 -12.16 9.72
CA LEU A 237 5.13 -13.13 8.79
C LEU A 237 4.06 -14.02 8.15
N LEU A 238 2.91 -14.21 8.81
CA LEU A 238 1.77 -14.92 8.24
C LEU A 238 1.22 -14.22 6.99
N LEU A 239 1.43 -12.90 6.90
CA LEU A 239 0.99 -12.10 5.77
C LEU A 239 1.84 -12.31 4.51
N LEU A 240 3.04 -12.93 4.60
CA LEU A 240 3.85 -13.24 3.43
C LEU A 240 3.11 -14.19 2.48
N PRO A 241 2.80 -15.45 2.88
CA PRO A 241 2.03 -16.34 2.02
C PRO A 241 0.59 -15.86 1.80
N ALA A 242 -0.04 -15.22 2.80
CA ALA A 242 -1.38 -14.66 2.65
C ALA A 242 -1.48 -13.62 1.54
N SER A 243 -0.45 -12.79 1.34
CA SER A 243 -0.41 -11.77 0.30
C SER A 243 -0.47 -12.34 -1.12
N LEU A 244 0.00 -13.57 -1.33
CA LEU A 244 -0.13 -14.26 -2.61
C LEU A 244 -1.60 -14.57 -2.92
N THR A 245 -2.35 -15.03 -1.92
CA THR A 245 -3.80 -15.23 -2.02
C THR A 245 -4.53 -13.92 -2.27
N MET A 246 -4.14 -12.83 -1.61
CA MET A 246 -4.71 -11.50 -1.85
C MET A 246 -4.49 -11.02 -3.29
N CYS A 247 -3.32 -11.27 -3.89
CA CYS A 247 -3.08 -10.97 -5.30
C CYS A 247 -4.04 -11.75 -6.22
N ILE A 248 -4.28 -13.03 -5.92
CA ILE A 248 -5.18 -13.87 -6.72
C ILE A 248 -6.62 -13.40 -6.57
N LEU A 249 -7.07 -13.11 -5.34
CA LEU A 249 -8.40 -12.56 -5.08
C LEU A 249 -8.60 -11.20 -5.76
N GLY A 250 -7.60 -10.32 -5.71
CA GLY A 250 -7.62 -9.05 -6.44
C GLY A 250 -7.71 -9.23 -7.96
N HIS A 251 -7.03 -10.24 -8.52
CA HIS A 251 -7.15 -10.59 -9.93
C HIS A 251 -8.53 -11.13 -10.28
N LEU A 252 -9.10 -12.00 -9.46
CA LEU A 252 -10.46 -12.52 -9.65
C LEU A 252 -11.49 -11.39 -9.57
N PHE A 253 -11.34 -10.48 -8.62
CA PHE A 253 -12.18 -9.29 -8.50
C PHE A 253 -12.07 -8.38 -9.74
N TYR A 254 -10.85 -8.14 -10.24
CA TYR A 254 -10.65 -7.42 -11.51
C TYR A 254 -11.39 -8.10 -12.67
N ARG A 255 -11.32 -9.42 -12.79
CA ARG A 255 -12.02 -10.18 -13.84
C ARG A 255 -13.55 -10.05 -13.72
N LEU A 256 -14.06 -10.11 -12.48
CA LEU A 256 -15.48 -9.90 -12.21
C LEU A 256 -15.94 -8.50 -12.67
N LEU A 257 -15.16 -7.45 -12.28
CA LEU A 257 -15.47 -6.08 -12.73
C LEU A 257 -15.29 -5.91 -14.25
N ALA A 258 -14.37 -6.63 -14.88
CA ALA A 258 -14.19 -6.61 -16.33
C ALA A 258 -15.42 -7.21 -17.04
N TRP A 259 -16.01 -8.27 -16.48
CA TRP A 259 -17.24 -8.86 -16.99
C TRP A 259 -18.41 -7.87 -16.98
N ILE A 260 -18.54 -7.04 -15.94
CA ILE A 260 -19.56 -5.96 -15.87
C ILE A 260 -19.05 -4.61 -16.43
N LYS A 261 -17.93 -4.60 -17.17
CA LYS A 261 -17.32 -3.43 -17.81
C LYS A 261 -16.88 -2.29 -16.86
N CYS A 262 -16.69 -2.59 -15.58
CA CYS A 262 -16.28 -1.63 -14.54
C CYS A 262 -14.80 -1.73 -14.12
N ALA A 263 -13.99 -2.56 -14.78
CA ALA A 263 -12.58 -2.81 -14.40
C ALA A 263 -11.68 -1.56 -14.41
N GLN A 264 -12.03 -0.54 -15.23
CA GLN A 264 -11.26 0.70 -15.31
C GLN A 264 -11.22 1.47 -13.98
N VAL A 265 -12.20 1.26 -13.10
CA VAL A 265 -12.21 1.84 -11.75
C VAL A 265 -10.97 1.40 -10.97
N LEU A 266 -10.64 0.10 -10.98
CA LEU A 266 -9.45 -0.40 -10.29
C LEU A 266 -8.16 0.19 -10.87
N ASN A 267 -8.07 0.29 -12.19
CA ASN A 267 -6.91 0.91 -12.84
C ASN A 267 -6.78 2.39 -12.48
N PHE A 268 -7.88 3.11 -12.36
CA PHE A 268 -7.90 4.49 -11.92
C PHE A 268 -7.37 4.63 -10.49
N PHE A 269 -7.92 3.90 -9.53
CA PHE A 269 -7.45 3.91 -8.15
C PHE A 269 -5.97 3.51 -8.04
N GLY A 270 -5.52 2.53 -8.82
CA GLY A 270 -4.12 2.12 -8.84
C GLY A 270 -3.17 3.17 -9.43
N LYS A 271 -3.60 3.89 -10.48
CA LYS A 271 -2.83 4.97 -11.10
C LYS A 271 -2.60 6.13 -10.13
N TYR A 272 -3.62 6.49 -9.35
CA TYR A 272 -3.61 7.61 -8.41
C TYR A 272 -3.36 7.19 -6.96
N SER A 273 -2.89 5.97 -6.72
CA SER A 273 -2.80 5.37 -5.40
C SER A 273 -1.92 6.16 -4.40
N LEU A 274 -0.82 6.77 -4.85
CA LEU A 274 0.03 7.59 -3.98
C LEU A 274 -0.70 8.88 -3.57
N GLU A 275 -1.28 9.57 -4.53
CA GLU A 275 -2.01 10.80 -4.30
C GLU A 275 -3.24 10.55 -3.42
N LEU A 276 -4.00 9.47 -3.69
CA LEU A 276 -5.13 9.06 -2.84
C LEU A 276 -4.68 8.72 -1.42
N TYR A 277 -3.54 8.04 -1.26
CA TYR A 277 -3.00 7.74 0.06
C TYR A 277 -2.69 9.01 0.86
N LEU A 278 -2.18 10.05 0.21
CA LEU A 278 -1.89 11.33 0.86
C LEU A 278 -3.13 12.09 1.32
N TRP A 279 -4.27 11.92 0.63
CA TRP A 279 -5.46 12.74 0.85
C TRP A 279 -6.58 12.06 1.62
N HIS A 280 -6.85 10.75 1.44
CA HIS A 280 -8.09 10.11 1.89
C HIS A 280 -8.35 10.22 3.39
N GLU A 281 -7.39 9.83 4.23
CA GLU A 281 -7.53 9.85 5.69
C GLU A 281 -7.73 11.27 6.22
N PHE A 282 -6.95 12.20 5.68
CA PHE A 282 -7.04 13.61 6.01
C PHE A 282 -8.40 14.21 5.65
N ILE A 283 -8.95 13.89 4.48
CA ILE A 283 -10.26 14.36 4.04
C ILE A 283 -11.38 13.72 4.85
N TYR A 284 -11.32 12.42 5.10
CA TYR A 284 -12.33 11.72 5.89
C TYR A 284 -12.45 12.30 7.30
N TRP A 285 -11.31 12.51 7.95
CA TRP A 285 -11.28 13.10 9.28
C TRP A 285 -11.87 14.51 9.30
N ASN A 286 -11.52 15.38 8.35
CA ASN A 286 -12.05 16.73 8.27
C ASN A 286 -13.56 16.76 7.95
N ILE A 287 -14.07 15.87 7.11
CA ILE A 287 -15.52 15.77 6.83
C ILE A 287 -16.28 15.30 8.07
N ASP A 288 -15.70 14.44 8.90
CA ASP A 288 -16.37 13.94 10.10
C ASP A 288 -16.44 15.01 11.20
N GLU A 289 -15.34 15.72 11.44
CA GLU A 289 -15.22 16.65 12.57
C GLU A 289 -15.62 18.10 12.24
N HIS A 290 -15.62 18.52 10.98
CA HIS A 290 -15.86 19.92 10.63
C HIS A 290 -17.34 20.31 10.73
N ILE A 291 -17.59 21.47 11.33
CA ILE A 291 -18.94 22.00 11.63
C ILE A 291 -19.85 22.07 10.40
N PHE A 292 -19.31 22.39 9.21
CA PHE A 292 -20.08 22.47 7.95
C PHE A 292 -20.67 21.14 7.50
N PHE A 293 -20.12 20.01 7.94
CA PHE A 293 -20.56 18.69 7.51
C PHE A 293 -21.29 17.91 8.61
N LYS A 294 -21.44 18.54 9.80
CA LYS A 294 -22.01 17.89 10.98
C LYS A 294 -23.40 17.31 10.73
N ASP A 295 -24.23 18.06 10.03
CA ASP A 295 -25.64 17.71 9.79
C ASP A 295 -25.85 16.76 8.58
N LEU A 296 -24.79 16.43 7.85
CA LEU A 296 -24.87 15.48 6.75
C LEU A 296 -25.08 14.04 7.26
N SER A 297 -25.92 13.29 6.57
CA SER A 297 -26.07 11.86 6.87
C SER A 297 -24.77 11.10 6.57
N MET A 298 -24.50 10.01 7.30
CA MET A 298 -23.27 9.23 7.16
C MET A 298 -23.01 8.73 5.73
N PRO A 299 -24.01 8.20 4.97
CA PRO A 299 -23.76 7.83 3.58
C PRO A 299 -23.35 9.01 2.69
N VAL A 300 -23.90 10.21 2.94
CA VAL A 300 -23.52 11.43 2.20
C VAL A 300 -22.09 11.83 2.53
N LYS A 301 -21.69 11.80 3.80
CA LYS A 301 -20.29 12.02 4.24
C LYS A 301 -19.32 11.05 3.55
N PHE A 302 -19.70 9.76 3.46
CA PHE A 302 -18.89 8.75 2.77
C PHE A 302 -18.68 9.07 1.30
N VAL A 303 -19.78 9.32 0.57
CA VAL A 303 -19.73 9.66 -0.87
C VAL A 303 -18.91 10.94 -1.09
N LEU A 304 -19.13 11.96 -0.27
CA LEU A 304 -18.39 13.22 -0.31
C LEU A 304 -16.89 12.99 -0.04
N GLY A 305 -16.56 12.22 0.99
CA GLY A 305 -15.18 11.90 1.35
C GLY A 305 -14.43 11.21 0.23
N VAL A 306 -15.06 10.21 -0.42
CA VAL A 306 -14.49 9.53 -1.59
C VAL A 306 -14.33 10.50 -2.76
N ALA A 307 -15.38 11.27 -3.11
CA ALA A 307 -15.35 12.19 -4.25
C ALA A 307 -14.30 13.29 -4.09
N VAL A 308 -14.20 13.90 -2.91
CA VAL A 308 -13.20 14.94 -2.60
C VAL A 308 -11.80 14.36 -2.61
N SER A 309 -11.59 13.15 -2.06
CA SER A 309 -10.29 12.48 -2.09
C SER A 309 -9.84 12.21 -3.53
N LEU A 310 -10.73 11.75 -4.40
CA LEU A 310 -10.46 11.52 -5.82
C LEU A 310 -10.13 12.82 -6.55
N LEU A 311 -10.87 13.90 -6.27
CA LEU A 311 -10.63 15.22 -6.87
C LEU A 311 -9.23 15.74 -6.48
N PHE A 312 -8.89 15.75 -5.20
CA PHE A 312 -7.59 16.23 -4.75
C PHE A 312 -6.44 15.35 -5.25
N ALA A 313 -6.61 14.04 -5.30
CA ALA A 313 -5.63 13.14 -5.89
C ALA A 313 -5.40 13.43 -7.38
N TYR A 314 -6.48 13.63 -8.13
CA TYR A 314 -6.41 13.97 -9.55
C TYR A 314 -5.73 15.32 -9.78
N LEU A 315 -6.14 16.37 -9.05
CA LEU A 315 -5.55 17.71 -9.16
C LEU A 315 -4.06 17.72 -8.78
N THR A 316 -3.70 17.02 -7.70
CA THR A 316 -2.29 16.87 -7.29
C THR A 316 -1.47 16.23 -8.40
N ARG A 317 -1.96 15.15 -9.00
CA ARG A 317 -1.29 14.50 -10.12
C ARG A 317 -1.16 15.39 -11.34
N LEU A 318 -2.23 16.09 -11.71
CA LEU A 318 -2.25 17.01 -12.85
C LEU A 318 -1.19 18.11 -12.67
N ALA A 319 -1.14 18.71 -11.48
CA ALA A 319 -0.17 19.75 -11.15
C ALA A 319 1.27 19.22 -11.21
N ILE A 320 1.54 18.02 -10.66
CA ILE A 320 2.87 17.40 -10.76
C ILE A 320 3.27 17.11 -12.19
N ASP A 321 2.37 16.53 -12.99
CA ASP A 321 2.66 16.23 -14.41
C ASP A 321 2.94 17.52 -15.20
N TYR A 322 2.24 18.62 -14.89
CA TYR A 322 2.49 19.95 -15.50
C TYR A 322 3.85 20.53 -15.09
N LEU A 323 4.17 20.52 -13.80
CA LEU A 323 5.45 21.03 -13.27
C LEU A 323 6.64 20.24 -13.82
N MET A 324 6.52 18.91 -13.88
CA MET A 324 7.59 18.03 -14.38
C MET A 324 7.83 18.17 -15.88
N LYS A 325 6.80 18.48 -16.68
CA LYS A 325 6.98 18.76 -18.12
C LYS A 325 7.74 20.06 -18.39
N ARG A 326 7.61 21.06 -17.51
CA ARG A 326 8.29 22.36 -17.63
C ARG A 326 9.67 22.40 -17.00
N SER A 327 10.00 21.44 -16.14
CA SER A 327 11.29 21.41 -15.45
C SER A 327 12.41 20.91 -16.39
N PRO A 328 13.58 21.56 -16.43
CA PRO A 328 14.76 21.05 -17.14
C PRO A 328 15.25 19.69 -16.59
N ILE A 329 14.81 19.29 -15.42
CA ILE A 329 15.08 17.99 -14.79
C ILE A 329 14.25 16.85 -15.42
N GLY A 330 13.26 17.20 -16.24
CA GLY A 330 12.38 16.23 -16.95
C GLY A 330 12.85 15.83 -18.36
N ARG A 331 13.90 16.48 -18.86
CA ARG A 331 14.54 16.17 -20.18
C ARG A 331 15.72 15.23 -20.05
#